data_cfa22065e3974d1ec70846e692250074
#
_entry.id   cfa22065e3974d1ec70846e692250074
#
_cell.length_a   1.000
_cell.length_b   1.000
_cell.length_c   1.000
_cell.angle_alpha   90.00
_cell.angle_beta   90.00
_cell.angle_gamma   90.00
#
_symmetry.space_group_name_H-M   'P 1'
#
loop_
_entity.id
_entity.type
_entity.pdbx_description
1 polymer ?
#
loop_
_entity_poly.entity_id
_entity_poly.type
_entity_poly.pdbx_seq_one_letter_code
_entity_poly.pdbx_strand_id
1 'polypeptide(L)'
;KRVADLGCGTGRFCLGISALGGHCTCVDIDRDSLEVAKSTLRTIDAEAEFVEADCNSFNGRFDTVIQNPPFGNAVRGIDLNFLRKALEIANTVYSIHKSNPKSREIIIREANSKGFKVETIELAFPLLAYYPWHREKVHKILVDIYSFRKVS
;
A
#
# COMPACT_ATOMS: atom_id res chain seq x y z
N LYS A 1 13.12 -12.20 -1.54
CA LYS A 1 13.01 -10.74 -1.74
C LYS A 1 12.54 -10.09 -0.45
N ARG A 2 13.09 -8.93 -0.16
CA ARG A 2 12.68 -8.08 0.96
C ARG A 2 11.58 -7.15 0.48
N VAL A 3 10.41 -7.25 1.11
CA VAL A 3 9.24 -6.47 0.75
C VAL A 3 8.77 -5.67 1.97
N ALA A 4 8.49 -4.40 1.79
CA ALA A 4 7.85 -3.59 2.83
C ALA A 4 6.39 -3.33 2.45
N ASP A 5 5.51 -3.44 3.42
CA ASP A 5 4.12 -3.04 3.35
C ASP A 5 3.96 -1.75 4.18
N LEU A 6 3.91 -0.62 3.49
CA LEU A 6 3.78 0.69 4.14
C LEU A 6 2.31 1.00 4.44
N GLY A 7 2.00 1.25 5.72
CA GLY A 7 0.64 1.41 6.17
C GLY A 7 -0.10 0.08 6.10
N CYS A 8 0.50 -0.96 6.65
CA CYS A 8 0.06 -2.35 6.47
C CYS A 8 -1.28 -2.67 7.12
N GLY A 9 -1.77 -1.84 8.03
CA GLY A 9 -3.01 -2.10 8.74
C GLY A 9 -2.98 -3.46 9.42
N THR A 10 -3.96 -4.30 9.14
CA THR A 10 -4.08 -5.65 9.72
C THR A 10 -3.25 -6.72 8.98
N GLY A 11 -2.38 -6.32 8.05
CA GLY A 11 -1.35 -7.17 7.49
C GLY A 11 -1.76 -8.10 6.35
N ARG A 12 -2.79 -7.78 5.60
CA ARG A 12 -3.26 -8.64 4.50
C ARG A 12 -2.22 -8.84 3.40
N PHE A 13 -1.51 -7.79 3.02
CA PHE A 13 -0.42 -7.92 2.03
C PHE A 13 0.75 -8.70 2.60
N CYS A 14 1.14 -8.44 3.85
CA CYS A 14 2.17 -9.21 4.53
C CYS A 14 1.82 -10.70 4.60
N LEU A 15 0.57 -11.02 4.86
CA LEU A 15 0.08 -12.40 4.85
C LEU A 15 0.32 -13.07 3.49
N GLY A 16 -0.09 -12.40 2.42
CA GLY A 16 0.10 -12.91 1.05
C GLY A 16 1.57 -13.03 0.66
N ILE A 17 2.39 -12.05 0.99
CA ILE A 17 3.82 -12.04 0.71
C ILE A 17 4.50 -13.21 1.43
N SER A 18 4.20 -13.39 2.71
CA SER A 18 4.78 -14.48 3.52
C SER A 18 4.34 -15.85 3.03
N ALA A 19 3.07 -15.98 2.62
CA ALA A 19 2.55 -17.23 2.05
C ALA A 19 3.24 -17.60 0.72
N LEU A 20 3.72 -16.60 -0.03
CA LEU A 20 4.48 -16.79 -1.27
C LEU A 20 6.00 -16.94 -1.03
N GLY A 21 6.44 -17.02 0.21
CA GLY A 21 7.84 -17.19 0.56
C GLY A 21 8.68 -15.91 0.56
N GLY A 22 8.03 -14.74 0.51
CA GLY A 22 8.71 -13.46 0.63
C GLY A 22 8.98 -13.08 2.08
N HIS A 23 9.95 -12.21 2.29
CA HIS A 23 10.25 -11.64 3.60
C HIS A 23 9.58 -10.27 3.71
N CYS A 24 8.55 -10.14 4.56
CA CYS A 24 7.75 -8.93 4.69
C CYS A 24 8.10 -8.13 5.95
N THR A 25 8.21 -6.82 5.78
CA THR A 25 8.25 -5.85 6.89
C THR A 25 6.95 -5.06 6.88
N CYS A 26 6.15 -5.21 7.92
CA CYS A 26 4.88 -4.49 8.10
C CYS A 26 5.14 -3.19 8.86
N VAL A 27 4.81 -2.06 8.26
CA VAL A 27 5.00 -0.74 8.86
C VAL A 27 3.66 -0.06 9.03
N ASP A 28 3.33 0.33 10.25
CA ASP A 28 2.13 1.10 10.55
C ASP A 28 2.36 1.96 11.80
N ILE A 29 1.66 3.08 11.85
CA ILE A 29 1.68 3.95 13.03
C ILE A 29 0.75 3.43 14.13
N ASP A 30 -0.22 2.59 13.77
CA ASP A 30 -1.22 2.04 14.67
C ASP A 30 -0.74 0.71 15.26
N ARG A 31 -0.37 0.73 16.54
CA ARG A 31 0.04 -0.46 17.28
C ARG A 31 -1.03 -1.55 17.30
N ASP A 32 -2.30 -1.18 17.45
CA ASP A 32 -3.39 -2.15 17.53
C ASP A 32 -3.55 -2.93 16.22
N SER A 33 -3.43 -2.24 15.09
CA SER A 33 -3.42 -2.88 13.77
C SER A 33 -2.25 -3.85 13.63
N LEU A 34 -1.06 -3.47 14.08
CA LEU A 34 0.12 -4.34 14.05
C LEU A 34 -0.05 -5.58 14.92
N GLU A 35 -0.71 -5.48 16.08
CA GLU A 35 -1.00 -6.65 16.93
C GLU A 35 -1.96 -7.62 16.24
N VAL A 36 -2.96 -7.12 15.52
CA VAL A 36 -3.84 -7.94 14.69
C VAL A 36 -3.06 -8.62 13.58
N ALA A 37 -2.18 -7.88 12.89
CA ALA A 37 -1.32 -8.43 11.84
C ALA A 37 -0.44 -9.57 12.37
N LYS A 38 0.19 -9.40 13.52
CA LYS A 38 0.98 -10.45 14.18
C LYS A 38 0.15 -11.69 14.44
N SER A 39 -1.04 -11.53 15.00
CA SER A 39 -1.96 -12.65 15.27
C SER A 39 -2.33 -13.39 13.99
N THR A 40 -2.64 -12.66 12.95
CA THR A 40 -3.03 -13.23 11.64
C THR A 40 -1.89 -14.06 11.04
N LEU A 41 -0.66 -13.56 11.07
CA LEU A 41 0.48 -14.29 10.53
C LEU A 41 0.82 -15.54 11.31
N ARG A 42 0.60 -15.53 12.63
CA ARG A 42 0.77 -16.72 13.47
C ARG A 42 -0.17 -17.87 13.08
N THR A 43 -1.37 -17.56 12.57
CA THR A 43 -2.33 -18.59 12.16
C THR A 43 -1.86 -19.42 10.98
N ILE A 44 -0.95 -18.91 10.18
CA ILE A 44 -0.37 -19.61 9.02
C ILE A 44 1.10 -19.96 9.22
N ASP A 45 1.59 -19.85 10.45
CA ASP A 45 2.98 -20.10 10.81
C ASP A 45 3.97 -19.30 9.95
N ALA A 46 3.61 -18.05 9.62
CA ALA A 46 4.43 -17.14 8.86
C ALA A 46 5.12 -16.12 9.74
N GLU A 47 6.30 -15.73 9.35
CA GLU A 47 7.08 -14.71 10.04
C GLU A 47 7.14 -13.43 9.22
N ALA A 48 7.13 -12.30 9.91
CA ALA A 48 7.36 -10.98 9.34
C ALA A 48 7.98 -10.08 10.39
N GLU A 49 8.60 -8.99 9.96
CA GLU A 49 9.01 -7.92 10.85
C GLU A 49 7.87 -6.92 10.98
N PHE A 50 7.69 -6.35 12.18
CA PHE A 50 6.65 -5.38 12.47
C PHE A 50 7.30 -4.11 13.04
N VAL A 51 7.01 -2.98 12.42
CA VAL A 51 7.59 -1.69 12.79
C VAL A 51 6.47 -0.70 13.05
N GLU A 52 6.38 -0.22 14.29
CA GLU A 52 5.50 0.87 14.67
C GLU A 52 6.20 2.18 14.33
N ALA A 53 5.83 2.81 13.23
CA ALA A 53 6.43 4.04 12.76
C ALA A 53 5.51 4.81 11.83
N ASP A 54 5.66 6.14 11.84
CA ASP A 54 5.14 6.99 10.78
C ASP A 54 5.92 6.69 9.49
N CYS A 55 5.22 6.65 8.35
CA CYS A 55 5.88 6.37 7.08
C CYS A 55 7.01 7.38 6.76
N ASN A 56 6.87 8.64 7.19
CA ASN A 56 7.88 9.66 6.96
C ASN A 56 9.17 9.42 7.75
N SER A 57 9.07 8.74 8.91
CA SER A 57 10.19 8.41 9.77
C SER A 57 10.85 7.08 9.44
N PHE A 58 10.16 6.24 8.70
CA PHE A 58 10.63 4.90 8.36
C PHE A 58 11.71 4.98 7.28
N ASN A 59 12.79 4.23 7.49
CA ASN A 59 13.90 4.14 6.55
C ASN A 59 14.31 2.67 6.35
N GLY A 60 14.97 2.42 5.26
CA GLY A 60 15.46 1.09 4.91
C GLY A 60 15.68 0.94 3.42
N ARG A 61 16.11 -0.24 3.01
CA ARG A 61 16.21 -0.61 1.61
C ARG A 61 15.51 -1.93 1.38
N PHE A 62 14.63 -1.94 0.39
CA PHE A 62 13.80 -3.08 0.03
C PHE A 62 13.88 -3.33 -1.48
N ASP A 63 13.63 -4.56 -1.87
CA ASP A 63 13.47 -4.89 -3.29
C ASP A 63 12.16 -4.29 -3.82
N THR A 64 11.11 -4.39 -3.02
CA THR A 64 9.76 -3.98 -3.41
C THR A 64 9.04 -3.35 -2.22
N VAL A 65 8.26 -2.32 -2.50
CA VAL A 65 7.24 -1.82 -1.59
C VAL A 65 5.87 -2.12 -2.17
N ILE A 66 4.97 -2.62 -1.33
CA ILE A 66 3.55 -2.71 -1.63
C ILE A 66 2.84 -1.81 -0.65
N GLN A 67 1.88 -1.04 -1.12
CA GLN A 67 1.11 -0.16 -0.25
C GLN A 67 -0.30 0.07 -0.77
N ASN A 68 -1.20 0.22 0.18
CA ASN A 68 -2.55 0.71 -0.03
C ASN A 68 -2.76 1.89 0.92
N PRO A 69 -2.23 3.09 0.58
CA PRO A 69 -2.33 4.23 1.48
C PRO A 69 -3.78 4.62 1.70
N PRO A 70 -4.11 5.24 2.84
CA PRO A 70 -5.47 5.67 3.11
C PRO A 70 -5.96 6.60 2.00
N PHE A 71 -7.17 6.32 1.50
CA PHE A 71 -7.82 7.20 0.54
C PHE A 71 -8.25 8.47 1.27
N GLY A 72 -7.42 9.50 1.19
CA GLY A 72 -7.61 10.69 2.01
C GLY A 72 -8.71 11.59 1.49
N ASN A 73 -9.81 11.67 2.21
CA ASN A 73 -10.68 12.83 2.15
C ASN A 73 -10.17 13.97 3.04
N ALA A 74 -9.37 13.63 4.02
CA ALA A 74 -9.09 14.53 5.13
C ALA A 74 -7.88 15.43 4.91
N VAL A 75 -6.83 14.96 4.24
CA VAL A 75 -5.61 15.76 4.07
C VAL A 75 -5.04 15.51 2.68
N ARG A 76 -4.97 16.57 1.89
CA ARG A 76 -4.28 16.54 0.60
C ARG A 76 -2.81 16.18 0.82
N GLY A 77 -2.32 15.18 0.10
CA GLY A 77 -0.93 14.81 0.08
C GLY A 77 -0.48 13.71 1.03
N ILE A 78 -1.39 13.10 1.83
CA ILE A 78 -1.02 11.93 2.65
C ILE A 78 -0.53 10.78 1.78
N ASP A 79 -1.23 10.49 0.72
CA ASP A 79 -0.87 9.46 -0.25
C ASP A 79 0.45 9.80 -0.98
N LEU A 80 0.74 11.07 -1.23
CA LEU A 80 2.02 11.50 -1.79
C LEU A 80 3.18 11.27 -0.83
N ASN A 81 2.98 11.45 0.47
CA ASN A 81 3.99 11.15 1.47
C ASN A 81 4.34 9.65 1.49
N PHE A 82 3.33 8.80 1.43
CA PHE A 82 3.52 7.35 1.29
C PHE A 82 4.25 7.01 0.00
N LEU A 83 3.83 7.60 -1.11
CA LEU A 83 4.45 7.37 -2.41
C LEU A 83 5.93 7.80 -2.41
N ARG A 84 6.23 8.99 -1.93
CA ARG A 84 7.62 9.50 -1.87
C ARG A 84 8.51 8.59 -1.05
N LYS A 85 8.01 8.14 0.10
CA LYS A 85 8.76 7.19 0.95
C LYS A 85 8.99 5.87 0.22
N ALA A 86 7.96 5.33 -0.41
CA ALA A 86 8.07 4.08 -1.17
C ALA A 86 9.12 4.18 -2.27
N LEU A 87 9.10 5.26 -3.05
CA LEU A 87 10.06 5.49 -4.13
C LEU A 87 11.49 5.74 -3.63
N GLU A 88 11.64 6.21 -2.40
CA GLU A 88 12.94 6.42 -1.75
C GLU A 88 13.59 5.09 -1.33
N ILE A 89 12.79 4.15 -0.82
CA ILE A 89 13.32 2.95 -0.15
C ILE A 89 13.33 1.68 -1.03
N ALA A 90 12.72 1.72 -2.21
CA ALA A 90 12.67 0.56 -3.11
C ALA A 90 12.78 0.96 -4.58
N ASN A 91 13.23 0.01 -5.41
CA ASN A 91 13.31 0.19 -6.85
C ASN A 91 12.05 -0.25 -7.59
N THR A 92 11.20 -1.03 -6.93
CA THR A 92 9.89 -1.47 -7.45
C THR A 92 8.83 -1.15 -6.41
N VAL A 93 7.77 -0.49 -6.84
CA VAL A 93 6.66 -0.12 -5.94
C VAL A 93 5.33 -0.48 -6.61
N TYR A 94 4.46 -1.09 -5.85
CA TYR A 94 3.05 -1.29 -6.23
C TYR A 94 2.18 -0.52 -5.26
N SER A 95 1.30 0.32 -5.78
CA SER A 95 0.48 1.18 -4.95
C SER A 95 -0.95 1.26 -5.50
N ILE A 96 -1.91 1.25 -4.58
CA ILE A 96 -3.33 1.34 -4.90
C ILE A 96 -3.84 2.70 -4.45
N HIS A 97 -4.48 3.43 -5.35
CA HIS A 97 -5.06 4.74 -5.06
C HIS A 97 -6.48 4.82 -5.61
N LYS A 98 -7.29 5.69 -5.03
CA LYS A 98 -8.59 6.02 -5.61
C LYS A 98 -8.38 6.63 -7.01
N SER A 99 -9.14 6.15 -7.99
CA SER A 99 -9.02 6.65 -9.36
C SER A 99 -9.50 8.11 -9.43
N ASN A 100 -8.60 8.98 -9.87
CA ASN A 100 -8.86 10.39 -10.05
C ASN A 100 -7.86 10.95 -11.08
N PRO A 101 -8.33 11.61 -12.17
CA PRO A 101 -7.43 12.11 -13.21
C PRO A 101 -6.36 13.09 -12.74
N LYS A 102 -6.69 13.98 -11.81
CA LYS A 102 -5.72 14.94 -11.23
C LYS A 102 -4.69 14.22 -10.37
N SER A 103 -5.13 13.31 -9.52
CA SER A 103 -4.22 12.51 -8.69
C SER A 103 -3.30 11.67 -9.56
N ARG A 104 -3.82 11.06 -10.60
CA ARG A 104 -3.04 10.26 -11.55
C ARG A 104 -1.92 11.10 -12.19
N GLU A 105 -2.24 12.28 -12.65
CA GLU A 105 -1.25 13.21 -13.24
C GLU A 105 -0.14 13.56 -12.24
N ILE A 106 -0.51 13.89 -11.01
CA ILE A 106 0.44 14.25 -9.94
C ILE A 106 1.33 13.06 -9.58
N ILE A 107 0.75 11.88 -9.43
CA ILE A 107 1.47 10.64 -9.08
C ILE A 107 2.48 10.29 -10.16
N ILE A 108 2.07 10.33 -11.42
CA ILE A 108 2.95 10.00 -12.55
C ILE A 108 4.09 11.02 -12.64
N ARG A 109 3.79 12.31 -12.49
CA ARG A 109 4.80 13.37 -12.51
C ARG A 109 5.83 13.18 -11.38
N GLU A 110 5.37 12.92 -10.16
CA GLU A 110 6.24 12.69 -9.01
C GLU A 110 7.17 11.50 -9.25
N ALA A 111 6.64 10.39 -9.73
CA ALA A 111 7.43 9.19 -10.01
C ALA A 111 8.44 9.41 -11.16
N ASN A 112 8.01 10.02 -12.23
CA ASN A 112 8.90 10.34 -13.37
C ASN A 112 10.04 11.26 -12.95
N SER A 113 9.77 12.25 -12.09
CA SER A 113 10.80 13.18 -11.59
C SER A 113 11.88 12.46 -10.76
N LYS A 114 11.58 11.29 -10.23
CA LYS A 114 12.50 10.46 -9.45
C LYS A 114 13.12 9.31 -10.26
N GLY A 115 12.89 9.28 -11.55
CA GLY A 115 13.48 8.30 -12.47
C GLY A 115 12.74 6.95 -12.48
N PHE A 116 11.45 6.95 -12.21
CA PHE A 116 10.61 5.75 -12.29
C PHE A 116 9.75 5.74 -13.55
N LYS A 117 9.66 4.59 -14.17
CA LYS A 117 8.67 4.30 -15.20
C LYS A 117 7.37 3.87 -14.51
N VAL A 118 6.24 4.34 -15.01
CA VAL A 118 4.93 4.13 -14.40
C VAL A 118 4.00 3.40 -15.36
N GLU A 119 3.35 2.37 -14.86
CA GLU A 119 2.23 1.71 -15.51
C GLU A 119 1.01 1.80 -14.60
N THR A 120 -0.15 2.04 -15.16
CA THR A 120 -1.40 2.23 -14.40
C THR A 120 -2.50 1.36 -14.98
N ILE A 121 -3.23 0.69 -14.10
CA ILE A 121 -4.44 -0.06 -14.45
C ILE A 121 -5.59 0.49 -13.61
N GLU A 122 -6.66 0.91 -14.28
CA GLU A 122 -7.90 1.29 -13.60
C GLU A 122 -8.80 0.07 -13.46
N LEU A 123 -9.27 -0.18 -12.24
CA LEU A 123 -10.17 -1.29 -11.92
C LEU A 123 -11.39 -0.80 -11.16
N ALA A 124 -12.53 -1.41 -11.46
CA ALA A 124 -13.72 -1.29 -10.64
C ALA A 124 -13.65 -2.33 -9.51
N PHE A 125 -13.56 -1.85 -8.28
CA PHE A 125 -13.44 -2.71 -7.10
C PHE A 125 -14.77 -2.80 -6.39
N PRO A 126 -15.36 -4.01 -6.22
CA PRO A 126 -16.62 -4.17 -5.53
C PRO A 126 -16.45 -4.03 -4.01
N LEU A 127 -17.32 -3.26 -3.40
CA LEU A 127 -17.44 -3.17 -1.94
C LEU A 127 -18.79 -3.73 -1.52
N LEU A 128 -18.79 -4.62 -0.53
CA LEU A 128 -20.02 -5.15 0.05
C LEU A 128 -20.67 -4.10 0.94
N ALA A 129 -22.01 -4.00 0.86
CA ALA A 129 -22.78 -3.18 1.78
C ALA A 129 -22.76 -3.80 3.17
N TYR A 130 -22.32 -3.03 4.19
CA TYR A 130 -22.23 -3.48 5.57
C TYR A 130 -23.53 -3.37 6.34
N TYR A 131 -24.46 -2.51 5.88
CA TYR A 131 -25.64 -2.16 6.67
C TYR A 131 -26.92 -2.57 5.95
N PRO A 132 -27.95 -3.05 6.70
CA PRO A 132 -29.22 -3.52 6.12
C PRO A 132 -30.00 -2.46 5.34
N TRP A 133 -29.76 -1.16 5.63
CA TRP A 133 -30.43 -0.05 4.96
C TRP A 133 -29.76 0.38 3.65
N HIS A 134 -28.62 -0.22 3.28
CA HIS A 134 -28.03 0.03 1.98
C HIS A 134 -28.92 -0.59 0.90
N ARG A 135 -29.32 0.22 -0.08
CA ARG A 135 -30.17 -0.21 -1.19
C ARG A 135 -29.45 -1.15 -2.15
N GLU A 136 -28.14 -0.98 -2.28
CA GLU A 136 -27.29 -1.83 -3.11
C GLU A 136 -26.49 -2.76 -2.23
N LYS A 137 -26.48 -4.05 -2.57
CA LYS A 137 -25.68 -5.06 -1.87
C LYS A 137 -24.19 -4.93 -2.17
N VAL A 138 -23.84 -4.32 -3.32
CA VAL A 138 -22.48 -4.14 -3.78
C VAL A 138 -22.33 -2.74 -4.35
N HIS A 139 -21.39 -1.99 -3.80
CA HIS A 139 -20.93 -0.73 -4.38
C HIS A 139 -19.65 -0.96 -5.18
N LYS A 140 -19.46 -0.17 -6.23
CA LYS A 140 -18.22 -0.18 -6.99
C LYS A 140 -17.44 1.10 -6.74
N ILE A 141 -16.16 0.97 -6.46
CA ILE A 141 -15.21 2.07 -6.40
C ILE A 141 -14.16 1.88 -7.49
N LEU A 142 -13.85 2.95 -8.20
CA LEU A 142 -12.77 2.92 -9.16
C LEU A 142 -11.44 3.17 -8.46
N VAL A 143 -10.49 2.27 -8.66
CA VAL A 143 -9.14 2.39 -8.14
C VAL A 143 -8.13 2.31 -9.28
N ASP A 144 -7.02 3.02 -9.11
CA ASP A 144 -5.84 2.89 -9.93
C ASP A 144 -4.81 2.03 -9.22
N ILE A 145 -4.33 1.01 -9.90
CA ILE A 145 -3.19 0.22 -9.44
C ILE A 145 -1.98 0.68 -10.24
N TYR A 146 -0.98 1.15 -9.54
CA TYR A 146 0.27 1.63 -10.13
C TYR A 146 1.39 0.64 -9.95
N SER A 147 2.19 0.47 -11.00
CA SER A 147 3.47 -0.19 -10.94
C SER A 147 4.56 0.84 -11.27
N PHE A 148 5.48 1.02 -10.34
CA PHE A 148 6.63 1.93 -10.49
C PHE A 148 7.90 1.11 -10.54
N ARG A 149 8.71 1.32 -11.55
CA ARG A 149 10.02 0.66 -11.70
C ARG A 149 11.08 1.69 -11.95
N LYS A 150 12.13 1.65 -11.14
CA LYS A 150 13.25 2.56 -11.31
C LYS A 150 13.98 2.24 -12.61
N VAL A 151 14.22 3.28 -13.40
CA VAL A 151 15.02 3.19 -14.61
C VAL A 151 16.49 3.44 -14.22
N SER A 152 17.34 2.53 -14.62
CA SER A 152 18.77 2.63 -14.35
C SER A 152 19.47 3.65 -15.27
#